data_41e2c67a0a773cf3e8ee4e7819a1adf5
#
_entry.id   41e2c67a0a773cf3e8ee4e7819a1adf5
#
_cell.length_a   1.000
_cell.length_b   1.000
_cell.length_c   1.000
_cell.angle_alpha   90.00
_cell.angle_beta   90.00
_cell.angle_gamma   90.00
#
_symmetry.space_group_name_H-M   'P 1'
#
loop_
_entity.id
_entity.type
_entity.pdbx_description
1 polymer ?
#
loop_
_entity_poly.entity_id
_entity_poly.type
_entity_poly.pdbx_seq_one_letter_code
_entity_poly.pdbx_strand_id
1 'polypeptide(L)'
;MYCPICESNSIRREIEVVQLDNLGLNKVFLKNVPVIYCNDCEHVSKSLPKQKLIKKELAESLCKLQRPLTGAEFTFLKNHLNYTGVKLAKILGATNVSISRWEKEEHAINSQADRALRALVLAKYNRTIQIDKIFEDIDLNIQTNIEIDVNRYSHKDNYHFKTAYSFGNTTAWVVANAS
;
A
#
# COMPACT_ATOMS: atom_id res chain seq x y z
N MET A 1 25.82 -13.72 12.98
CA MET A 1 24.95 -12.53 13.02
C MET A 1 24.62 -12.30 14.48
N TYR A 2 24.81 -11.09 14.99
CA TYR A 2 24.74 -10.75 16.41
C TYR A 2 23.55 -9.82 16.65
N CYS A 3 23.06 -9.79 17.88
CA CYS A 3 22.09 -8.79 18.31
C CYS A 3 22.72 -7.39 18.22
N PRO A 4 22.04 -6.40 17.60
CA PRO A 4 22.61 -5.06 17.45
C PRO A 4 22.66 -4.26 18.77
N ILE A 5 22.05 -4.76 19.85
CA ILE A 5 21.96 -4.07 21.13
C ILE A 5 22.95 -4.65 22.14
N CYS A 6 23.01 -5.99 22.30
CA CYS A 6 23.86 -6.65 23.32
C CYS A 6 24.95 -7.54 22.71
N GLU A 7 25.10 -7.53 21.39
CA GLU A 7 26.11 -8.31 20.64
C GLU A 7 26.05 -9.85 20.85
N SER A 8 25.01 -10.33 21.52
CA SER A 8 24.80 -11.75 21.73
C SER A 8 24.57 -12.53 20.44
N ASN A 9 25.04 -13.78 20.40
CA ASN A 9 24.77 -14.76 19.33
C ASN A 9 23.47 -15.54 19.55
N SER A 10 22.87 -15.44 20.74
CA SER A 10 21.65 -16.17 21.11
C SER A 10 20.44 -15.49 20.47
N ILE A 11 20.25 -15.75 19.17
CA ILE A 11 19.17 -15.16 18.39
C ILE A 11 18.26 -16.23 17.79
N ARG A 12 16.94 -15.96 17.78
CA ARG A 12 15.91 -16.76 17.12
C ARG A 12 15.39 -15.95 15.90
N ARG A 13 15.17 -16.63 14.77
CA ARG A 13 14.63 -16.05 13.55
C ARG A 13 13.28 -16.64 13.25
N GLU A 14 12.31 -15.79 12.95
CA GLU A 14 10.97 -16.18 12.55
C GLU A 14 10.53 -15.40 11.33
N ILE A 15 9.55 -15.93 10.61
CA ILE A 15 8.90 -15.26 9.48
C ILE A 15 7.48 -14.91 9.92
N GLU A 16 7.17 -13.61 9.90
CA GLU A 16 5.91 -13.11 10.46
C GLU A 16 5.12 -12.26 9.49
N VAL A 17 3.86 -12.04 9.85
CA VAL A 17 3.01 -11.01 9.27
C VAL A 17 3.08 -9.78 10.18
N VAL A 18 3.50 -8.65 9.63
CA VAL A 18 3.67 -7.40 10.39
C VAL A 18 2.68 -6.36 9.89
N GLN A 19 1.87 -5.83 10.78
CA GLN A 19 1.01 -4.68 10.47
C GLN A 19 1.84 -3.40 10.39
N LEU A 20 1.51 -2.55 9.40
CA LEU A 20 2.12 -1.23 9.23
C LEU A 20 1.17 -0.15 9.72
N ASP A 21 1.45 0.41 10.89
CA ASP A 21 0.58 1.44 11.50
C ASP A 21 1.01 2.88 11.16
N ASN A 22 2.21 3.06 10.56
CA ASN A 22 2.82 4.37 10.35
C ASN A 22 2.55 5.01 8.98
N LEU A 23 1.64 4.43 8.19
CA LEU A 23 1.32 4.94 6.85
C LEU A 23 0.01 5.74 6.79
N GLY A 24 -0.68 5.91 7.93
CA GLY A 24 -1.98 6.56 7.98
C GLY A 24 -3.10 5.73 7.34
N LEU A 25 -2.87 4.43 7.17
CA LEU A 25 -3.82 3.47 6.62
C LEU A 25 -4.08 2.36 7.63
N ASN A 26 -5.33 1.98 7.77
CA ASN A 26 -5.71 0.84 8.58
C ASN A 26 -5.57 -0.46 7.76
N LYS A 27 -5.21 -1.56 8.44
CA LYS A 27 -5.20 -2.91 7.87
C LYS A 27 -4.25 -3.10 6.68
N VAL A 28 -3.04 -2.52 6.76
CA VAL A 28 -1.94 -2.83 5.84
C VAL A 28 -1.02 -3.84 6.50
N PHE A 29 -0.82 -4.98 5.87
CA PHE A 29 -0.01 -6.07 6.39
C PHE A 29 1.14 -6.41 5.45
N LEU A 30 2.36 -6.55 6.00
CA LEU A 30 3.49 -7.13 5.30
C LEU A 30 3.58 -8.61 5.68
N LYS A 31 3.54 -9.49 4.68
CA LYS A 31 3.75 -10.94 4.86
C LYS A 31 5.22 -11.29 4.66
N ASN A 32 5.60 -12.41 5.28
CA ASN A 32 6.93 -13.01 5.16
C ASN A 32 8.07 -12.06 5.60
N VAL A 33 7.82 -11.28 6.64
CA VAL A 33 8.82 -10.38 7.22
C VAL A 33 9.78 -11.20 8.09
N PRO A 34 11.10 -11.19 7.79
CA PRO A 34 12.08 -11.79 8.70
C PRO A 34 12.17 -10.96 9.99
N VAL A 35 11.90 -11.61 11.11
CA VAL A 35 11.99 -11.04 12.46
C VAL A 35 13.07 -11.77 13.24
N ILE A 36 13.89 -11.04 13.95
CA ILE A 36 14.98 -11.55 14.78
C ILE A 36 14.68 -11.19 16.23
N TYR A 37 14.66 -12.20 17.07
CA TYR A 37 14.50 -12.09 18.52
C TYR A 37 15.83 -12.38 19.19
N CYS A 38 16.26 -11.51 20.09
CA CYS A 38 17.39 -11.81 20.98
C CYS A 38 16.87 -12.48 22.24
N ASN A 39 17.47 -13.63 22.60
CA ASN A 39 17.07 -14.36 23.81
C ASN A 39 17.67 -13.74 25.08
N ASP A 40 18.72 -12.92 24.97
CA ASP A 40 19.43 -12.38 26.12
C ASP A 40 18.96 -10.99 26.56
N CYS A 41 18.54 -10.12 25.59
CA CYS A 41 18.07 -8.76 25.89
C CYS A 41 16.64 -8.49 25.39
N GLU A 42 15.95 -9.53 24.91
CA GLU A 42 14.57 -9.46 24.41
C GLU A 42 14.36 -8.47 23.24
N HIS A 43 15.45 -7.93 22.68
CA HIS A 43 15.36 -7.03 21.53
C HIS A 43 14.76 -7.73 20.32
N VAL A 44 13.81 -7.05 19.66
CA VAL A 44 13.14 -7.53 18.44
C VAL A 44 13.53 -6.63 17.27
N SER A 45 14.13 -7.22 16.25
CA SER A 45 14.51 -6.53 15.01
C SER A 45 13.72 -7.08 13.84
N LYS A 46 13.06 -6.17 13.08
CA LYS A 46 12.29 -6.51 11.88
C LYS A 46 13.04 -6.08 10.63
N SER A 47 13.28 -7.02 9.71
CA SER A 47 13.91 -6.71 8.43
C SER A 47 12.85 -6.22 7.44
N LEU A 48 12.66 -4.91 7.37
CA LEU A 48 11.70 -4.30 6.48
C LEU A 48 12.37 -3.83 5.18
N PRO A 49 11.70 -3.95 4.02
CA PRO A 49 12.17 -3.34 2.78
C PRO A 49 12.23 -1.82 2.90
N LYS A 50 12.95 -1.18 1.96
CA LYS A 50 13.01 0.28 1.90
C LYS A 50 11.58 0.87 1.85
N GLN A 51 11.27 1.80 2.73
CA GLN A 51 9.94 2.43 2.82
C GLN A 51 9.41 2.96 1.48
N LYS A 52 10.31 3.45 0.61
CA LYS A 52 9.95 3.94 -0.72
C LYS A 52 9.33 2.84 -1.59
N LEU A 53 9.84 1.60 -1.50
CA LEU A 53 9.31 0.45 -2.23
C LEU A 53 7.93 0.05 -1.68
N ILE A 54 7.81 -0.05 -0.35
CA ILE A 54 6.53 -0.37 0.30
C ILE A 54 5.46 0.66 -0.10
N LYS A 55 5.78 1.96 -0.01
CA LYS A 55 4.84 3.03 -0.38
C LYS A 55 4.43 2.98 -1.86
N LYS A 56 5.36 2.63 -2.75
CA LYS A 56 5.07 2.46 -4.18
C LYS A 56 4.08 1.32 -4.40
N GLU A 57 4.38 0.13 -3.86
CA GLU A 57 3.51 -1.04 -4.01
C GLU A 57 2.12 -0.82 -3.43
N LEU A 58 2.08 -0.21 -2.26
CA LEU A 58 0.82 0.15 -1.62
C LEU A 58 0.00 1.11 -2.49
N ALA A 59 0.64 2.13 -3.08
CA ALA A 59 -0.03 3.05 -3.98
C ALA A 59 -0.58 2.35 -5.23
N GLU A 60 0.21 1.46 -5.86
CA GLU A 60 -0.24 0.67 -7.00
C GLU A 60 -1.38 -0.29 -6.62
N SER A 61 -1.32 -0.89 -5.43
CA SER A 61 -2.37 -1.78 -4.92
C SER A 61 -3.68 -1.05 -4.66
N LEU A 62 -3.62 0.14 -4.05
CA LEU A 62 -4.79 1.00 -3.82
C LEU A 62 -5.46 1.39 -5.14
N CYS A 63 -4.67 1.64 -6.19
CA CYS A 63 -5.22 1.97 -7.50
C CYS A 63 -6.00 0.81 -8.15
N LYS A 64 -5.73 -0.44 -7.76
CA LYS A 64 -6.38 -1.65 -8.29
C LYS A 64 -7.59 -2.11 -7.49
N LEU A 65 -7.90 -1.46 -6.37
CA LEU A 65 -9.08 -1.81 -5.58
C LEU A 65 -10.36 -1.55 -6.36
N GLN A 66 -11.24 -2.54 -6.40
CA GLN A 66 -12.53 -2.50 -7.09
C GLN A 66 -13.63 -1.82 -6.23
N ARG A 67 -13.27 -0.94 -5.34
CA ARG A 67 -14.16 -0.12 -4.51
C ARG A 67 -13.67 1.31 -4.45
N PRO A 68 -14.54 2.28 -4.07
CA PRO A 68 -14.11 3.65 -3.82
C PRO A 68 -12.99 3.72 -2.78
N LEU A 69 -12.12 4.71 -2.92
CA LEU A 69 -11.10 5.01 -1.92
C LEU A 69 -11.76 5.54 -0.64
N THR A 70 -11.21 5.16 0.51
CA THR A 70 -11.50 5.84 1.78
C THR A 70 -10.76 7.19 1.84
N GLY A 71 -11.12 8.07 2.77
CA GLY A 71 -10.44 9.36 2.95
C GLY A 71 -8.96 9.19 3.30
N ALA A 72 -8.64 8.17 4.11
CA ALA A 72 -7.26 7.82 4.46
C ALA A 72 -6.46 7.38 3.22
N GLU A 73 -7.04 6.54 2.36
CA GLU A 73 -6.41 6.07 1.11
C GLU A 73 -6.23 7.21 0.10
N PHE A 74 -7.23 8.07 -0.02
CA PHE A 74 -7.15 9.28 -0.84
C PHE A 74 -6.01 10.19 -0.38
N THR A 75 -5.92 10.44 0.93
CA THR A 75 -4.85 11.23 1.55
C THR A 75 -3.49 10.59 1.31
N PHE A 76 -3.38 9.27 1.45
CA PHE A 76 -2.15 8.53 1.17
C PHE A 76 -1.71 8.71 -0.29
N LEU A 77 -2.59 8.52 -1.27
CA LEU A 77 -2.27 8.65 -2.70
C LEU A 77 -1.90 10.10 -3.06
N LYS A 78 -2.61 11.10 -2.52
CA LYS A 78 -2.26 12.52 -2.69
C LYS A 78 -0.84 12.80 -2.18
N ASN A 79 -0.53 12.35 -0.96
CA ASN A 79 0.80 12.53 -0.36
C ASN A 79 1.88 11.77 -1.12
N HIS A 80 1.56 10.60 -1.65
CA HIS A 80 2.45 9.79 -2.49
C HIS A 80 2.83 10.49 -3.80
N LEU A 81 1.93 11.30 -4.36
CA LEU A 81 2.19 12.18 -5.51
C LEU A 81 2.94 13.47 -5.13
N ASN A 82 3.15 13.74 -3.85
CA ASN A 82 3.66 15.01 -3.31
C ASN A 82 2.77 16.20 -3.70
N TYR A 83 1.45 16.01 -3.70
CA TYR A 83 0.50 17.08 -3.98
C TYR A 83 -0.06 17.67 -2.69
N THR A 84 -0.13 19.01 -2.66
CA THR A 84 -0.92 19.73 -1.66
C THR A 84 -2.41 19.63 -2.01
N GLY A 85 -3.29 19.86 -1.02
CA GLY A 85 -4.74 19.89 -1.26
C GLY A 85 -5.12 20.91 -2.35
N VAL A 86 -4.51 22.09 -2.34
CA VAL A 86 -4.73 23.15 -3.35
C VAL A 86 -4.32 22.69 -4.75
N LYS A 87 -3.14 22.06 -4.86
CA LYS A 87 -2.67 21.55 -6.16
C LYS A 87 -3.58 20.45 -6.69
N LEU A 88 -3.96 19.50 -5.83
CA LEU A 88 -4.85 18.42 -6.23
C LEU A 88 -6.24 18.95 -6.61
N ALA A 89 -6.80 19.89 -5.85
CA ALA A 89 -8.07 20.54 -6.17
C ALA A 89 -8.06 21.12 -7.58
N LYS A 90 -7.00 21.88 -7.92
CA LYS A 90 -6.85 22.46 -9.27
C LYS A 90 -6.80 21.38 -10.37
N ILE A 91 -6.09 20.26 -10.12
CA ILE A 91 -5.97 19.16 -11.10
C ILE A 91 -7.31 18.45 -11.30
N LEU A 92 -8.06 18.22 -10.22
CA LEU A 92 -9.32 17.48 -10.24
C LEU A 92 -10.54 18.36 -10.59
N GLY A 93 -10.37 19.67 -10.79
CA GLY A 93 -11.49 20.59 -11.00
C GLY A 93 -12.40 20.73 -9.76
N ALA A 94 -11.85 20.52 -8.55
CA ALA A 94 -12.55 20.58 -7.28
C ALA A 94 -12.13 21.82 -6.47
N THR A 95 -12.79 22.05 -5.33
CA THR A 95 -12.36 23.07 -4.37
C THR A 95 -11.43 22.46 -3.31
N ASN A 96 -10.55 23.27 -2.71
CA ASN A 96 -9.72 22.80 -1.59
C ASN A 96 -10.58 22.34 -0.38
N VAL A 97 -11.76 22.94 -0.21
CA VAL A 97 -12.73 22.51 0.82
C VAL A 97 -13.25 21.11 0.53
N SER A 98 -13.56 20.80 -0.73
CA SER A 98 -13.97 19.45 -1.15
C SER A 98 -12.88 18.43 -0.86
N ILE A 99 -11.62 18.72 -1.19
CA ILE A 99 -10.49 17.84 -0.88
C ILE A 99 -10.41 17.58 0.63
N SER A 100 -10.48 18.62 1.47
CA SER A 100 -10.42 18.47 2.93
C SER A 100 -11.57 17.62 3.48
N ARG A 101 -12.78 17.79 2.94
CA ARG A 101 -13.95 17.00 3.37
C ARG A 101 -13.83 15.52 2.98
N TRP A 102 -13.29 15.24 1.81
CA TRP A 102 -13.00 13.85 1.38
C TRP A 102 -11.93 13.20 2.25
N GLU A 103 -10.87 13.92 2.58
CA GLU A 103 -9.80 13.42 3.46
C GLU A 103 -10.30 13.07 4.86
N LYS A 104 -11.26 13.84 5.38
CA LYS A 104 -11.88 13.63 6.70
C LYS A 104 -13.08 12.70 6.69
N GLU A 105 -13.45 12.17 5.52
CA GLU A 105 -14.64 11.33 5.33
C GLU A 105 -15.97 12.02 5.70
N GLU A 106 -15.99 13.37 5.73
CA GLU A 106 -17.20 14.16 5.93
C GLU A 106 -18.16 14.04 4.73
N HIS A 107 -17.62 13.79 3.54
CA HIS A 107 -18.35 13.51 2.32
C HIS A 107 -17.67 12.39 1.53
N ALA A 108 -18.48 11.59 0.83
CA ALA A 108 -17.95 10.59 -0.10
C ALA A 108 -17.12 11.24 -1.21
N ILE A 109 -16.03 10.58 -1.59
CA ILE A 109 -15.19 11.02 -2.68
C ILE A 109 -15.99 10.90 -3.98
N ASN A 110 -15.98 11.96 -4.79
CA ASN A 110 -16.59 11.92 -6.11
C ASN A 110 -15.90 10.84 -6.98
N SER A 111 -16.69 10.02 -7.67
CA SER A 111 -16.18 8.91 -8.49
C SER A 111 -15.20 9.37 -9.59
N GLN A 112 -15.39 10.55 -10.15
CA GLN A 112 -14.48 11.13 -11.13
C GLN A 112 -13.15 11.51 -10.48
N ALA A 113 -13.17 12.10 -9.30
CA ALA A 113 -11.98 12.47 -8.53
C ALA A 113 -11.19 11.24 -8.09
N ASP A 114 -11.86 10.18 -7.63
CA ASP A 114 -11.26 8.89 -7.27
C ASP A 114 -10.51 8.30 -8.49
N ARG A 115 -11.19 8.14 -9.61
CA ARG A 115 -10.61 7.60 -10.85
C ARG A 115 -9.44 8.44 -11.35
N ALA A 116 -9.58 9.76 -11.35
CA ALA A 116 -8.53 10.67 -11.80
C ALA A 116 -7.29 10.59 -10.90
N LEU A 117 -7.45 10.49 -9.56
CA LEU A 117 -6.33 10.34 -8.63
C LEU A 117 -5.58 9.02 -8.87
N ARG A 118 -6.30 7.91 -9.05
CA ARG A 118 -5.70 6.61 -9.40
C ARG A 118 -4.93 6.68 -10.71
N ALA A 119 -5.51 7.27 -11.74
CA ALA A 119 -4.85 7.45 -13.05
C ALA A 119 -3.55 8.26 -12.92
N LEU A 120 -3.53 9.33 -12.12
CA LEU A 120 -2.33 10.13 -11.86
C LEU A 120 -1.22 9.32 -11.17
N VAL A 121 -1.58 8.45 -10.21
CA VAL A 121 -0.62 7.57 -9.54
C VAL A 121 -0.04 6.56 -10.52
N LEU A 122 -0.86 5.92 -11.34
CA LEU A 122 -0.42 4.93 -12.33
C LEU A 122 0.46 5.57 -13.41
N ALA A 123 0.10 6.75 -13.88
CA ALA A 123 0.90 7.52 -14.84
C ALA A 123 2.31 7.84 -14.31
N LYS A 124 2.44 8.13 -13.01
CA LYS A 124 3.76 8.36 -12.37
C LYS A 124 4.73 7.19 -12.55
N TYR A 125 4.24 5.98 -12.73
CA TYR A 125 5.04 4.76 -12.85
C TYR A 125 5.12 4.20 -14.27
N ASN A 126 4.67 4.96 -15.28
CA ASN A 126 4.61 4.53 -16.68
C ASN A 126 3.96 3.14 -16.86
N ARG A 127 3.02 2.80 -16.01
CA ARG A 127 2.27 1.54 -16.10
C ARG A 127 1.20 1.71 -17.18
N THR A 128 1.40 1.07 -18.32
CA THR A 128 0.37 0.85 -19.34
C THR A 128 -0.63 -0.18 -18.84
N ILE A 129 -1.25 0.08 -17.68
CA ILE A 129 -2.35 -0.74 -17.21
C ILE A 129 -3.56 -0.29 -18.04
N GLN A 130 -4.36 -1.25 -18.47
CA GLN A 130 -5.65 -0.98 -19.09
C GLN A 130 -6.50 -0.23 -18.05
N ILE A 131 -6.41 1.09 -18.08
CA ILE A 131 -7.08 2.00 -17.15
C ILE A 131 -8.59 1.73 -17.17
N ASP A 132 -9.12 1.38 -18.34
CA ASP A 132 -10.53 1.06 -18.58
C ASP A 132 -11.02 -0.05 -17.65
N LYS A 133 -10.31 -1.19 -17.56
CA LYS A 133 -10.69 -2.31 -16.68
C LYS A 133 -10.71 -1.97 -15.20
N ILE A 134 -9.81 -1.09 -14.75
CA ILE A 134 -9.78 -0.64 -13.35
C ILE A 134 -11.02 0.20 -13.03
N PHE A 135 -11.55 0.93 -14.02
CA PHE A 135 -12.67 1.83 -13.82
C PHE A 135 -14.04 1.19 -14.06
N GLU A 136 -14.10 0.08 -14.79
CA GLU A 136 -15.35 -0.65 -15.05
C GLU A 136 -15.78 -1.49 -13.84
N ASP A 137 -14.82 -2.07 -13.09
CA ASP A 137 -15.06 -3.10 -12.08
C ASP A 137 -15.14 -2.58 -10.62
N ILE A 138 -15.41 -1.28 -10.39
CA ILE A 138 -15.53 -0.76 -9.01
C ILE A 138 -16.87 -1.19 -8.41
N ASP A 139 -16.83 -2.13 -7.46
CA ASP A 139 -17.97 -2.55 -6.64
C ASP A 139 -17.96 -1.83 -5.29
N LEU A 140 -19.09 -1.20 -4.94
CA LEU A 140 -19.26 -0.41 -3.72
C LEU A 140 -19.33 -1.25 -2.44
N ASN A 141 -19.51 -2.58 -2.56
CA ASN A 141 -19.78 -3.46 -1.42
C ASN A 141 -18.55 -4.30 -0.98
N ILE A 142 -17.41 -4.18 -1.65
CA ILE A 142 -16.23 -4.98 -1.34
C ILE A 142 -15.37 -4.30 -0.28
N GLN A 143 -15.11 -5.01 0.83
CA GLN A 143 -14.10 -4.65 1.83
C GLN A 143 -12.86 -5.54 1.62
N THR A 144 -11.71 -4.92 1.37
CA THR A 144 -10.46 -5.64 1.14
C THR A 144 -9.35 -5.15 2.05
N ASN A 145 -8.55 -6.09 2.58
CA ASN A 145 -7.27 -5.80 3.22
C ASN A 145 -6.16 -5.79 2.18
N ILE A 146 -5.13 -4.96 2.39
CA ILE A 146 -3.97 -4.94 1.50
C ILE A 146 -2.84 -5.72 2.17
N GLU A 147 -2.34 -6.73 1.46
CA GLU A 147 -1.23 -7.58 1.90
C GLU A 147 -0.09 -7.51 0.88
N ILE A 148 1.11 -7.22 1.36
CA ILE A 148 2.31 -7.13 0.54
C ILE A 148 3.31 -8.21 0.98
N ASP A 149 3.76 -9.05 0.05
CA ASP A 149 4.75 -10.10 0.32
C ASP A 149 6.18 -9.56 0.24
N VAL A 150 6.92 -9.64 1.36
CA VAL A 150 8.28 -9.11 1.51
C VAL A 150 9.36 -10.01 0.92
N ASN A 151 9.11 -11.33 0.74
CA ASN A 151 10.12 -12.27 0.21
C ASN A 151 10.70 -11.87 -1.17
N ARG A 152 10.06 -10.94 -1.84
CA ARG A 152 10.45 -10.47 -3.18
C ARG A 152 11.49 -9.39 -3.19
N TYR A 153 11.86 -8.87 -2.02
CA TYR A 153 12.88 -7.83 -1.90
C TYR A 153 14.31 -8.38 -1.77
N SER A 154 14.51 -9.72 -1.73
CA SER A 154 15.81 -10.35 -1.39
C SER A 154 16.71 -10.66 -2.59
N HIS A 155 16.28 -10.52 -3.84
CA HIS A 155 17.12 -10.78 -5.02
C HIS A 155 17.15 -9.63 -6.02
N LYS A 156 18.36 -9.08 -6.20
CA LYS A 156 18.85 -8.23 -7.30
C LYS A 156 17.81 -7.69 -8.29
N ASP A 157 17.49 -6.42 -8.13
CA ASP A 157 17.02 -5.44 -9.13
C ASP A 157 15.82 -5.76 -10.07
N ASN A 158 15.17 -6.90 -9.98
CA ASN A 158 13.95 -7.22 -10.72
C ASN A 158 12.83 -7.60 -9.74
N TYR A 159 12.14 -6.60 -9.21
CA TYR A 159 11.04 -6.78 -8.26
C TYR A 159 9.72 -7.02 -9.01
N HIS A 160 9.24 -8.25 -8.95
CA HIS A 160 7.87 -8.61 -9.34
C HIS A 160 7.01 -8.74 -8.07
N PHE A 161 5.91 -8.01 -8.00
CA PHE A 161 4.99 -8.06 -6.87
C PHE A 161 3.75 -8.91 -7.21
N LYS A 162 3.33 -9.76 -6.29
CA LYS A 162 2.00 -10.38 -6.27
C LYS A 162 1.21 -9.69 -5.17
N THR A 163 0.17 -9.00 -5.48
CA THR A 163 -0.76 -8.45 -4.51
C THR A 163 -1.85 -9.48 -4.29
N ALA A 164 -2.07 -9.88 -3.03
CA ALA A 164 -3.20 -10.73 -2.69
C ALA A 164 -4.36 -9.84 -2.26
N TYR A 165 -5.50 -10.04 -2.87
CA TYR A 165 -6.76 -9.46 -2.44
C TYR A 165 -7.53 -10.53 -1.69
N SER A 166 -8.00 -10.26 -0.47
CA SER A 166 -8.88 -11.16 0.23
C SER A 166 -10.33 -10.73 0.01
N PHE A 167 -11.09 -11.59 -0.64
CA PHE A 167 -12.53 -11.45 -0.81
C PHE A 167 -13.21 -12.29 0.28
N GLY A 168 -13.76 -11.65 1.31
CA GLY A 168 -14.40 -12.35 2.41
C GLY A 168 -13.45 -13.37 3.08
N ASN A 169 -13.90 -14.64 3.21
CA ASN A 169 -13.08 -15.73 3.78
C ASN A 169 -12.16 -16.44 2.77
N THR A 170 -12.10 -16.00 1.53
CA THR A 170 -11.28 -16.62 0.48
C THR A 170 -10.14 -15.68 0.07
N THR A 171 -8.90 -16.17 0.14
CA THR A 171 -7.73 -15.44 -0.33
C THR A 171 -7.47 -15.80 -1.78
N ALA A 172 -7.73 -14.86 -2.70
CA ALA A 172 -7.39 -15.04 -4.10
C ALA A 172 -6.03 -14.41 -4.42
N TRP A 173 -5.15 -15.16 -5.07
CA TRP A 173 -3.83 -14.68 -5.48
C TRP A 173 -3.89 -14.25 -6.95
N VAL A 174 -3.68 -12.96 -7.21
CA VAL A 174 -3.52 -12.48 -8.59
C VAL A 174 -2.02 -12.36 -8.88
N VAL A 175 -1.55 -13.21 -9.81
CA VAL A 175 -0.19 -13.14 -10.34
C VAL A 175 -0.21 -12.18 -11.52
N ALA A 176 0.33 -10.97 -11.36
CA ALA A 176 0.62 -10.11 -12.49
C ALA A 176 1.89 -10.65 -13.19
N ASN A 177 1.73 -11.37 -14.31
CA ASN A 177 2.83 -11.68 -15.19
C ASN A 177 3.24 -10.40 -15.91
N ALA A 178 4.49 -9.95 -15.70
CA ALA A 178 5.12 -9.01 -16.61
C ALA A 178 5.73 -9.83 -17.75
N SER A 179 5.20 -9.69 -18.94
CA SER A 179 5.89 -9.99 -20.20
C SER A 179 6.67 -8.77 -20.64
#